data_951fe8163860aa95ef7d59959b9550ab
#
_entry.id   951fe8163860aa95ef7d59959b9550ab
#
_cell.length_a   1.000
_cell.length_b   1.000
_cell.length_c   1.000
_cell.angle_alpha   90.00
_cell.angle_beta   90.00
_cell.angle_gamma   90.00
#
_symmetry.space_group_name_H-M   'P 1'
#
loop_
_entity.id
_entity.type
_entity.pdbx_description
1 polymer ?
#
loop_
_entity_poly.entity_id
_entity_poly.type
_entity_poly.pdbx_seq_one_letter_code
_entity_poly.pdbx_strand_id
1 'polypeptide(L)'
;YMRLYAIRFAENFKYGTYDSVYRNIEENGKRIEKFAFLYYVAEYEGKYTLIDTGFRDKTLATNMGVTLLDVEQELLNVFGKMPQIHKVILTHSHWDHVNNLDLYQGASVVMSQATYNSIMQEGEIAVKNALHKCSITLVDDEIWIDDIFYFRVIGGHTLDSSVIYFEVNEKRYVITGDECYLCDNAVKNKPIGISVDAKKNEELVNGGK
;
A
#
# COMPACT_ATOMS: atom_id res chain seq x y z
N TYR A 1 -12.69 7.15 -18.52
CA TYR A 1 -12.66 7.98 -17.31
C TYR A 1 -12.27 7.11 -16.12
N MET A 2 -11.20 7.46 -15.39
CA MET A 2 -10.76 6.75 -14.19
C MET A 2 -11.19 7.51 -12.94
N ARG A 3 -11.64 6.80 -11.92
CA ARG A 3 -11.87 7.31 -10.56
C ARG A 3 -10.96 6.57 -9.59
N LEU A 4 -10.41 7.30 -8.63
CA LEU A 4 -9.63 6.74 -7.54
C LEU A 4 -10.28 7.06 -6.21
N TYR A 5 -10.41 6.05 -5.38
CA TYR A 5 -10.96 6.15 -4.03
C TYR A 5 -9.88 5.75 -3.03
N ALA A 6 -9.57 6.63 -2.09
CA ALA A 6 -8.73 6.31 -0.94
C ALA A 6 -9.63 5.82 0.20
N ILE A 7 -9.43 4.60 0.63
CA ILE A 7 -10.24 3.95 1.66
C ILE A 7 -9.43 3.92 2.96
N ARG A 8 -9.88 4.68 3.95
CA ARG A 8 -9.31 4.61 5.30
C ARG A 8 -9.93 3.43 6.03
N PHE A 9 -9.17 2.35 6.18
CA PHE A 9 -9.65 1.13 6.82
C PHE A 9 -9.25 1.00 8.29
N ALA A 10 -8.28 1.79 8.73
CA ALA A 10 -7.84 1.79 10.12
C ALA A 10 -7.19 3.13 10.48
N GLU A 11 -7.07 3.37 11.77
CA GLU A 11 -6.44 4.56 12.32
C GLU A 11 -5.69 4.25 13.61
N ASN A 12 -4.86 5.19 14.05
CA ASN A 12 -3.95 5.05 15.16
C ASN A 12 -2.86 4.00 14.90
N PHE A 13 -1.76 4.11 15.57
CA PHE A 13 -0.67 3.14 15.50
C PHE A 13 0.32 3.41 16.62
N LYS A 14 0.57 2.43 17.50
CA LYS A 14 1.43 2.67 18.65
C LYS A 14 2.88 3.00 18.27
N TYR A 15 3.33 2.57 17.09
CA TYR A 15 4.66 2.85 16.55
C TYR A 15 4.69 4.01 15.56
N GLY A 16 3.56 4.66 15.31
CA GLY A 16 3.46 5.85 14.47
C GLY A 16 4.01 7.07 15.19
N THR A 17 5.31 7.23 15.19
CA THR A 17 6.05 8.32 15.84
C THR A 17 6.69 9.26 14.82
N TYR A 18 7.04 10.47 15.23
CA TYR A 18 7.68 11.44 14.34
C TYR A 18 9.00 10.93 13.77
N ASP A 19 9.81 10.22 14.56
CA ASP A 19 11.07 9.61 14.14
C ASP A 19 10.89 8.39 13.24
N SER A 20 9.72 7.72 13.27
CA SER A 20 9.41 6.66 12.30
C SER A 20 9.03 7.25 10.92
N VAL A 21 8.35 8.40 10.91
CA VAL A 21 7.83 9.05 9.70
C VAL A 21 8.86 9.97 9.05
N TYR A 22 9.71 10.62 9.82
CA TYR A 22 10.73 11.52 9.33
C TYR A 22 12.11 11.13 9.81
N ARG A 23 13.08 11.08 8.89
CA ARG A 23 14.47 10.85 9.23
C ARG A 23 15.13 12.11 9.80
N ASN A 24 16.09 11.91 10.71
CA ASN A 24 16.95 12.96 11.24
C ASN A 24 16.19 14.11 11.93
N ILE A 25 15.20 13.77 12.73
CA ILE A 25 14.51 14.74 13.58
C ILE A 25 14.91 14.56 15.05
N GLU A 26 14.78 15.65 15.81
CA GLU A 26 15.12 15.64 17.25
C GLU A 26 14.02 15.02 18.14
N GLU A 27 12.77 14.95 17.65
CA GLU A 27 11.59 14.48 18.38
C GLU A 27 11.45 12.95 18.35
N ASN A 28 12.29 12.24 19.10
CA ASN A 28 12.25 10.79 19.21
C ASN A 28 11.07 10.31 20.06
N GLY A 29 10.35 9.28 19.58
CA GLY A 29 9.28 8.60 20.31
C GLY A 29 7.99 9.40 20.47
N LYS A 30 7.90 10.64 20.01
CA LYS A 30 6.68 11.43 20.03
C LYS A 30 5.66 10.86 19.04
N ARG A 31 4.48 10.50 19.52
CA ARG A 31 3.42 9.90 18.69
C ARG A 31 2.78 10.93 17.75
N ILE A 32 2.42 10.45 16.58
CA ILE A 32 1.55 11.17 15.64
C ILE A 32 0.11 10.94 16.09
N GLU A 33 -0.64 12.02 16.38
CA GLU A 33 -1.99 11.94 16.91
C GLU A 33 -3.01 11.35 15.93
N LYS A 34 -2.78 11.56 14.62
CA LYS A 34 -3.69 11.10 13.57
C LYS A 34 -2.89 10.31 12.53
N PHE A 35 -2.83 9.01 12.70
CA PHE A 35 -2.21 8.08 11.77
C PHE A 35 -3.31 7.29 11.07
N ALA A 36 -3.40 7.38 9.76
CA ALA A 36 -4.40 6.67 8.95
C ALA A 36 -3.77 5.57 8.12
N PHE A 37 -4.44 4.43 8.05
CA PHE A 37 -4.08 3.33 7.15
C PHE A 37 -5.03 3.36 5.96
N LEU A 38 -4.46 3.34 4.76
CA LEU A 38 -5.19 3.46 3.51
C LEU A 38 -4.90 2.29 2.59
N TYR A 39 -5.91 1.90 1.82
CA TYR A 39 -5.75 1.23 0.55
C TYR A 39 -6.57 1.96 -0.50
N TYR A 40 -6.41 1.63 -1.77
CA TYR A 40 -7.05 2.39 -2.84
C TYR A 40 -7.85 1.48 -3.75
N VAL A 41 -8.97 2.00 -4.25
CA VAL A 41 -9.79 1.36 -5.27
C VAL A 41 -9.79 2.26 -6.48
N ALA A 42 -9.27 1.77 -7.60
CA ALA A 42 -9.35 2.45 -8.88
C ALA A 42 -10.47 1.83 -9.73
N GLU A 43 -11.37 2.67 -10.22
CA GLU A 43 -12.44 2.30 -11.13
C GLU A 43 -12.12 2.81 -12.54
N TYR A 44 -12.04 1.90 -13.49
CA TYR A 44 -11.79 2.22 -14.89
C TYR A 44 -12.62 1.29 -15.80
N GLU A 45 -13.41 1.85 -16.69
CA GLU A 45 -14.27 1.09 -17.63
C GLU A 45 -15.13 0.01 -16.95
N GLY A 46 -15.64 0.30 -15.76
CA GLY A 46 -16.47 -0.63 -14.98
C GLY A 46 -15.69 -1.77 -14.31
N LYS A 47 -14.38 -1.75 -14.37
CA LYS A 47 -13.50 -2.69 -13.67
C LYS A 47 -12.87 -2.02 -12.44
N TYR A 48 -12.66 -2.81 -11.40
CA TYR A 48 -12.05 -2.34 -10.16
C TYR A 48 -10.70 -2.97 -9.94
N THR A 49 -9.69 -2.13 -9.75
CA THR A 49 -8.34 -2.51 -9.33
C THR A 49 -8.12 -2.05 -7.91
N LEU A 50 -7.73 -2.97 -7.03
CA LEU A 50 -7.36 -2.69 -5.66
C LEU A 50 -5.85 -2.46 -5.58
N ILE A 51 -5.42 -1.46 -4.85
CA ILE A 51 -4.00 -1.20 -4.57
C ILE A 51 -3.82 -1.32 -3.06
N ASP A 52 -3.10 -2.36 -2.66
CA ASP A 52 -3.02 -2.91 -1.31
C ASP A 52 -4.37 -3.42 -0.79
N THR A 53 -4.37 -4.22 0.26
CA THR A 53 -5.59 -4.90 0.71
C THR A 53 -6.02 -4.52 2.12
N GLY A 54 -5.12 -3.96 2.92
CA GLY A 54 -5.36 -3.82 4.34
C GLY A 54 -5.29 -5.14 5.12
N PHE A 55 -5.77 -5.11 6.33
CA PHE A 55 -5.91 -6.27 7.22
C PHE A 55 -7.18 -6.14 8.06
N ARG A 56 -7.62 -7.24 8.71
CA ARG A 56 -8.84 -7.29 9.52
C ARG A 56 -8.69 -8.05 10.85
N ASP A 57 -7.51 -8.56 11.15
CA ASP A 57 -7.27 -9.32 12.38
C ASP A 57 -7.34 -8.40 13.61
N LYS A 58 -8.34 -8.62 14.47
CA LYS A 58 -8.60 -7.80 15.66
C LYS A 58 -7.51 -7.96 16.74
N THR A 59 -6.92 -9.16 16.85
CA THR A 59 -5.83 -9.42 17.79
C THR A 59 -4.59 -8.69 17.37
N LEU A 60 -4.25 -8.76 16.08
CA LEU A 60 -3.13 -8.01 15.51
C LEU A 60 -3.35 -6.49 15.66
N ALA A 61 -4.56 -6.00 15.36
CA ALA A 61 -4.89 -4.59 15.54
C ALA A 61 -4.67 -4.13 16.99
N THR A 62 -5.18 -4.90 17.96
CA THR A 62 -4.98 -4.60 19.39
C THR A 62 -3.49 -4.57 19.76
N ASN A 63 -2.73 -5.56 19.32
CA ASN A 63 -1.29 -5.66 19.60
C ASN A 63 -0.50 -4.50 19.00
N MET A 64 -0.93 -3.99 17.86
CA MET A 64 -0.30 -2.87 17.15
C MET A 64 -0.84 -1.49 17.55
N GLY A 65 -1.86 -1.45 18.44
CA GLY A 65 -2.52 -0.21 18.84
C GLY A 65 -3.27 0.46 17.69
N VAL A 66 -3.83 -0.35 16.79
CA VAL A 66 -4.59 0.09 15.62
C VAL A 66 -6.09 -0.05 15.89
N THR A 67 -6.87 0.93 15.47
CA THR A 67 -8.33 0.92 15.49
C THR A 67 -8.85 0.59 14.10
N LEU A 68 -9.47 -0.58 13.92
CA LEU A 68 -10.12 -0.95 12.66
C LEU A 68 -11.44 -0.21 12.49
N LEU A 69 -11.73 0.24 11.28
CA LEU A 69 -12.96 0.93 10.89
C LEU A 69 -13.89 -0.02 10.12
N ASP A 70 -15.19 0.29 10.08
CA ASP A 70 -16.18 -0.46 9.31
C ASP A 70 -16.12 -0.08 7.83
N VAL A 71 -15.21 -0.70 7.12
CA VAL A 71 -14.95 -0.43 5.69
C VAL A 71 -16.04 -0.99 4.79
N GLU A 72 -16.68 -2.09 5.17
CA GLU A 72 -17.73 -2.72 4.37
C GLU A 72 -18.90 -1.75 4.18
N GLN A 73 -19.33 -1.09 5.26
CA GLN A 73 -20.38 -0.09 5.19
C GLN A 73 -19.98 1.11 4.32
N GLU A 74 -18.73 1.57 4.42
CA GLU A 74 -18.23 2.67 3.60
C GLU A 74 -18.18 2.31 2.11
N LEU A 75 -17.72 1.11 1.75
CA LEU A 75 -17.73 0.63 0.37
C LEU A 75 -19.15 0.53 -0.20
N LEU A 76 -20.10 0.03 0.61
CA LEU A 76 -21.52 -0.01 0.23
C LEU A 76 -22.08 1.40 0.02
N ASN A 77 -21.74 2.35 0.86
CA ASN A 77 -22.17 3.75 0.73
C ASN A 77 -21.62 4.40 -0.55
N VAL A 78 -20.36 4.12 -0.89
CA VAL A 78 -19.69 4.70 -2.06
C VAL A 78 -20.13 4.05 -3.37
N PHE A 79 -20.22 2.72 -3.41
CA PHE A 79 -20.45 1.98 -4.66
C PHE A 79 -21.88 1.45 -4.82
N GLY A 80 -22.73 1.57 -3.79
CA GLY A 80 -24.09 0.98 -3.77
C GLY A 80 -24.12 -0.55 -3.66
N LYS A 81 -22.98 -1.20 -3.86
CA LYS A 81 -22.72 -2.64 -3.72
C LYS A 81 -21.24 -2.87 -3.48
N MET A 82 -20.88 -4.04 -2.99
CA MET A 82 -19.46 -4.40 -2.90
C MET A 82 -18.82 -4.45 -4.28
N PRO A 83 -17.71 -3.72 -4.51
CA PRO A 83 -17.03 -3.72 -5.80
C PRO A 83 -16.39 -5.10 -6.06
N GLN A 84 -16.62 -5.66 -7.23
CA GLN A 84 -15.96 -6.89 -7.65
C GLN A 84 -14.55 -6.56 -8.12
N ILE A 85 -13.56 -6.91 -7.30
CA ILE A 85 -12.15 -6.65 -7.61
C ILE A 85 -11.65 -7.64 -8.66
N HIS A 86 -11.13 -7.13 -9.78
CA HIS A 86 -10.57 -7.92 -10.87
C HIS A 86 -9.07 -8.06 -10.77
N LYS A 87 -8.42 -7.06 -10.19
CA LYS A 87 -6.96 -6.97 -10.07
C LYS A 87 -6.57 -6.41 -8.71
N VAL A 88 -5.50 -6.95 -8.14
CA VAL A 88 -4.85 -6.42 -6.94
C VAL A 88 -3.41 -6.08 -7.29
N ILE A 89 -2.95 -4.89 -6.93
CA ILE A 89 -1.56 -4.47 -7.02
C ILE A 89 -1.05 -4.31 -5.60
N LEU A 90 0.02 -5.01 -5.24
CA LEU A 90 0.63 -4.94 -3.92
C LEU A 90 1.90 -4.10 -3.95
N THR A 91 1.97 -3.09 -3.06
CA THR A 91 3.15 -2.22 -2.96
C THR A 91 4.32 -2.90 -2.28
N HIS A 92 4.07 -3.68 -1.22
CA HIS A 92 5.06 -4.47 -0.49
C HIS A 92 4.39 -5.51 0.42
N SER A 93 5.18 -6.30 1.14
CA SER A 93 4.73 -7.51 1.84
C SER A 93 4.26 -7.33 3.28
N HIS A 94 4.25 -6.11 3.83
CA HIS A 94 3.83 -5.92 5.22
C HIS A 94 2.35 -6.29 5.43
N TRP A 95 2.05 -6.74 6.65
CA TRP A 95 0.76 -7.27 7.08
C TRP A 95 -0.42 -6.34 6.81
N ASP A 96 -0.26 -5.05 6.98
CA ASP A 96 -1.29 -4.03 6.75
C ASP A 96 -1.54 -3.70 5.27
N HIS A 97 -0.73 -4.26 4.38
CA HIS A 97 -0.88 -4.15 2.93
C HIS A 97 -1.39 -5.43 2.27
N VAL A 98 -1.09 -6.60 2.83
CA VAL A 98 -1.36 -7.89 2.14
C VAL A 98 -2.32 -8.83 2.85
N ASN A 99 -2.60 -8.66 4.15
CA ASN A 99 -3.28 -9.69 4.94
C ASN A 99 -4.76 -9.92 4.58
N ASN A 100 -5.41 -9.04 3.83
CA ASN A 100 -6.75 -9.27 3.30
C ASN A 100 -6.77 -9.86 1.88
N LEU A 101 -5.66 -10.29 1.33
CA LEU A 101 -5.62 -10.84 -0.03
C LEU A 101 -6.53 -12.06 -0.21
N ASP A 102 -6.78 -12.83 0.84
CA ASP A 102 -7.67 -13.97 0.83
C ASP A 102 -9.15 -13.63 0.52
N LEU A 103 -9.54 -12.36 0.67
CA LEU A 103 -10.86 -11.86 0.27
C LEU A 103 -11.02 -11.72 -1.25
N TYR A 104 -9.93 -11.72 -2.00
CA TYR A 104 -9.89 -11.41 -3.44
C TYR A 104 -9.41 -12.59 -4.28
N GLN A 105 -9.74 -13.81 -3.86
CA GLN A 105 -9.41 -15.03 -4.60
C GLN A 105 -10.02 -14.99 -6.01
N GLY A 106 -9.22 -15.31 -7.01
CA GLY A 106 -9.61 -15.24 -8.42
C GLY A 106 -9.30 -13.91 -9.11
N ALA A 107 -8.90 -12.87 -8.38
CA ALA A 107 -8.33 -11.67 -8.98
C ALA A 107 -6.95 -11.96 -9.58
N SER A 108 -6.53 -11.17 -10.57
CA SER A 108 -5.13 -11.14 -10.96
C SER A 108 -4.34 -10.30 -9.95
N VAL A 109 -3.14 -10.73 -9.59
CA VAL A 109 -2.29 -10.03 -8.61
C VAL A 109 -0.98 -9.64 -9.27
N VAL A 110 -0.61 -8.37 -9.11
CA VAL A 110 0.68 -7.83 -9.56
C VAL A 110 1.48 -7.40 -8.35
N MET A 111 2.72 -7.83 -8.28
CA MET A 111 3.65 -7.45 -7.21
C MET A 111 5.09 -7.61 -7.67
N SER A 112 6.05 -7.07 -6.93
CA SER A 112 7.46 -7.35 -7.20
C SER A 112 7.80 -8.82 -6.91
N GLN A 113 8.82 -9.34 -7.59
CA GLN A 113 9.38 -10.68 -7.28
C GLN A 113 9.83 -10.74 -5.81
N ALA A 114 10.39 -9.65 -5.29
CA ALA A 114 10.81 -9.57 -3.90
C ALA A 114 9.61 -9.62 -2.93
N THR A 115 8.49 -8.97 -3.24
CA THR A 115 7.25 -9.06 -2.44
C THR A 115 6.73 -10.49 -2.39
N TYR A 116 6.66 -11.16 -3.53
CA TYR A 116 6.26 -12.57 -3.60
C TYR A 116 7.15 -13.46 -2.73
N ASN A 117 8.46 -13.32 -2.85
CA ASN A 117 9.42 -14.11 -2.07
C ASN A 117 9.26 -13.86 -0.57
N SER A 118 9.10 -12.60 -0.15
CA SER A 118 8.87 -12.23 1.25
C SER A 118 7.58 -12.83 1.79
N ILE A 119 6.47 -12.74 1.06
CA ILE A 119 5.19 -13.35 1.46
C ILE A 119 5.34 -14.87 1.59
N MET A 120 5.97 -15.53 0.62
CA MET A 120 6.14 -17.00 0.65
C MET A 120 7.04 -17.44 1.79
N GLN A 121 7.99 -16.64 2.23
CA GLN A 121 8.87 -16.92 3.35
C GLN A 121 8.19 -16.65 4.70
N GLU A 122 7.65 -15.45 4.90
CA GLU A 122 7.24 -14.93 6.22
C GLU A 122 5.74 -14.59 6.33
N GLY A 123 5.01 -14.56 5.21
CA GLY A 123 3.60 -14.16 5.19
C GLY A 123 2.67 -15.14 5.88
N GLU A 124 1.47 -14.67 6.20
CA GLU A 124 0.39 -15.48 6.77
C GLU A 124 -0.03 -16.60 5.82
N ILE A 125 -0.40 -17.75 6.39
CA ILE A 125 -0.85 -18.93 5.62
C ILE A 125 -2.04 -18.59 4.72
N ALA A 126 -2.98 -17.77 5.20
CA ALA A 126 -4.14 -17.36 4.41
C ALA A 126 -3.74 -16.59 3.15
N VAL A 127 -2.73 -15.71 3.24
CA VAL A 127 -2.19 -14.96 2.10
C VAL A 127 -1.49 -15.88 1.11
N LYS A 128 -0.63 -16.79 1.59
CA LYS A 128 0.05 -17.79 0.75
C LYS A 128 -0.96 -18.66 -0.01
N ASN A 129 -1.99 -19.14 0.67
CA ASN A 129 -3.06 -19.95 0.07
C ASN A 129 -3.88 -19.15 -0.95
N ALA A 130 -4.11 -17.86 -0.71
CA ALA A 130 -4.80 -16.99 -1.66
C ALA A 130 -4.00 -16.82 -2.94
N LEU A 131 -2.68 -16.63 -2.85
CA LEU A 131 -1.79 -16.50 -4.02
C LEU A 131 -1.85 -17.74 -4.92
N HIS A 132 -1.96 -18.94 -4.37
CA HIS A 132 -2.12 -20.16 -5.17
C HIS A 132 -3.43 -20.22 -6.00
N LYS A 133 -4.40 -19.35 -5.70
CA LYS A 133 -5.68 -19.26 -6.40
C LYS A 133 -5.81 -18.03 -7.29
N CYS A 134 -4.76 -17.23 -7.39
CA CYS A 134 -4.70 -16.02 -8.20
C CYS A 134 -3.82 -16.22 -9.43
N SER A 135 -4.09 -15.47 -10.49
CA SER A 135 -3.14 -15.27 -11.58
C SER A 135 -2.13 -14.21 -11.16
N ILE A 136 -0.84 -14.54 -11.16
CA ILE A 136 0.20 -13.68 -10.60
C ILE A 136 1.10 -13.16 -11.72
N THR A 137 1.36 -11.85 -11.70
CA THR A 137 2.39 -11.18 -12.48
C THR A 137 3.48 -10.68 -11.54
N LEU A 138 4.70 -11.14 -11.73
CA LEU A 138 5.86 -10.75 -10.94
C LEU A 138 6.72 -9.74 -11.71
N VAL A 139 7.16 -8.71 -11.02
CA VAL A 139 7.91 -7.58 -11.58
C VAL A 139 9.28 -7.51 -10.91
N ASP A 140 10.35 -7.46 -11.71
CA ASP A 140 11.70 -7.31 -11.19
C ASP A 140 12.02 -5.84 -10.87
N ASP A 141 11.81 -4.95 -11.83
CA ASP A 141 12.12 -3.52 -11.70
C ASP A 141 10.89 -2.64 -11.90
N GLU A 142 10.30 -2.68 -13.10
CA GLU A 142 9.19 -1.81 -13.48
C GLU A 142 8.34 -2.40 -14.59
N ILE A 143 7.05 -2.04 -14.63
CA ILE A 143 6.11 -2.47 -15.68
C ILE A 143 4.94 -1.49 -15.81
N TRP A 144 4.38 -1.36 -17.03
CA TRP A 144 3.05 -0.81 -17.23
C TRP A 144 1.98 -1.89 -17.02
N ILE A 145 1.01 -1.61 -16.16
CA ILE A 145 -0.13 -2.48 -15.88
C ILE A 145 -1.35 -1.88 -16.58
N ASP A 146 -1.94 -2.64 -17.52
CA ASP A 146 -3.12 -2.25 -18.33
C ASP A 146 -2.96 -0.89 -19.04
N ASP A 147 -1.75 -0.46 -19.36
CA ASP A 147 -1.43 0.87 -19.92
C ASP A 147 -1.91 2.05 -19.06
N ILE A 148 -2.23 1.80 -17.79
CA ILE A 148 -2.79 2.78 -16.86
C ILE A 148 -1.84 3.05 -15.69
N PHE A 149 -1.32 1.99 -15.06
CA PHE A 149 -0.49 2.09 -13.88
C PHE A 149 0.95 1.76 -14.20
N TYR A 150 1.84 2.68 -13.92
CA TYR A 150 3.27 2.42 -14.00
C TYR A 150 3.79 1.99 -12.63
N PHE A 151 4.07 0.72 -12.49
CA PHE A 151 4.59 0.10 -11.28
C PHE A 151 6.13 0.12 -11.30
N ARG A 152 6.73 0.57 -10.20
CA ARG A 152 8.18 0.64 -10.07
C ARG A 152 8.65 0.19 -8.70
N VAL A 153 9.60 -0.73 -8.65
CA VAL A 153 10.27 -1.17 -7.43
C VAL A 153 11.25 -0.12 -6.97
N ILE A 154 11.18 0.27 -5.70
CA ILE A 154 12.07 1.27 -5.08
C ILE A 154 13.05 0.58 -4.13
N GLY A 155 12.55 -0.20 -3.18
CA GLY A 155 13.36 -0.91 -2.19
C GLY A 155 13.94 -0.02 -1.11
N GLY A 156 13.25 1.06 -0.73
CA GLY A 156 13.68 2.00 0.31
C GLY A 156 13.12 1.63 1.68
N HIS A 157 11.80 1.69 1.86
CA HIS A 157 11.11 1.29 3.11
C HIS A 157 11.41 -0.17 3.45
N THR A 158 11.14 -1.08 2.53
CA THR A 158 11.57 -2.47 2.55
C THR A 158 12.27 -2.79 1.22
N LEU A 159 13.00 -3.91 1.15
CA LEU A 159 13.68 -4.33 -0.10
C LEU A 159 12.69 -4.57 -1.25
N ASP A 160 11.44 -4.89 -0.93
CA ASP A 160 10.38 -5.21 -1.87
C ASP A 160 9.42 -4.05 -2.14
N SER A 161 9.58 -2.89 -1.49
CA SER A 161 8.65 -1.77 -1.62
C SER A 161 8.65 -1.14 -3.00
N SER A 162 7.45 -0.80 -3.47
CA SER A 162 7.18 -0.29 -4.81
C SER A 162 6.23 0.91 -4.76
N VAL A 163 6.26 1.71 -5.80
CA VAL A 163 5.36 2.85 -6.01
C VAL A 163 4.60 2.67 -7.31
N ILE A 164 3.43 3.34 -7.41
CA ILE A 164 2.55 3.22 -8.56
C ILE A 164 2.20 4.61 -9.04
N TYR A 165 2.61 4.95 -10.26
CA TYR A 165 2.29 6.21 -10.93
C TYR A 165 1.11 6.01 -11.88
N PHE A 166 0.27 7.01 -11.99
CA PHE A 166 -0.87 7.01 -12.92
C PHE A 166 -1.36 8.43 -13.17
N GLU A 167 -2.22 8.58 -14.16
CA GLU A 167 -2.82 9.85 -14.52
C GLU A 167 -4.34 9.80 -14.45
N VAL A 168 -4.94 10.83 -13.84
CA VAL A 168 -6.39 11.04 -13.82
C VAL A 168 -6.68 12.46 -14.22
N ASN A 169 -7.49 12.66 -15.29
CA ASN A 169 -7.87 13.98 -15.76
C ASN A 169 -6.66 14.94 -15.95
N GLU A 170 -5.64 14.46 -16.66
CA GLU A 170 -4.41 15.21 -16.95
C GLU A 170 -3.56 15.57 -15.72
N LYS A 171 -3.88 15.00 -14.57
CA LYS A 171 -3.10 15.14 -13.35
C LYS A 171 -2.38 13.84 -13.01
N ARG A 172 -1.10 13.97 -12.75
CA ARG A 172 -0.25 12.84 -12.34
C ARG A 172 -0.35 12.61 -10.84
N TYR A 173 -0.49 11.34 -10.47
CA TYR A 173 -0.58 10.87 -9.10
C TYR A 173 0.45 9.78 -8.86
N VAL A 174 0.80 9.59 -7.61
CA VAL A 174 1.61 8.46 -7.14
C VAL A 174 1.02 7.89 -5.86
N ILE A 175 0.88 6.57 -5.82
CA ILE A 175 0.64 5.84 -4.58
C ILE A 175 2.00 5.31 -4.15
N THR A 176 2.45 5.78 -3.00
CA THR A 176 3.82 5.56 -2.52
C THR A 176 3.98 4.35 -1.62
N GLY A 177 2.84 3.71 -1.22
CA GLY A 177 2.91 2.76 -0.12
C GLY A 177 3.63 3.42 1.07
N ASP A 178 4.48 2.68 1.73
CA ASP A 178 5.23 3.15 2.90
C ASP A 178 6.55 3.87 2.56
N GLU A 179 6.82 4.12 1.27
CA GLU A 179 7.91 5.05 0.89
C GLU A 179 7.61 6.49 1.32
N CYS A 180 6.33 6.83 1.58
CA CYS A 180 5.90 8.07 2.23
C CYS A 180 4.73 7.78 3.16
N TYR A 181 4.85 8.12 4.42
CA TYR A 181 3.76 7.99 5.40
C TYR A 181 2.83 9.20 5.42
N LEU A 182 3.36 10.39 5.21
CA LEU A 182 2.62 11.64 5.19
C LEU A 182 2.93 12.42 3.91
N CYS A 183 1.99 13.27 3.50
CA CYS A 183 2.20 14.15 2.35
C CYS A 183 3.48 14.98 2.46
N ASP A 184 3.87 15.37 3.67
CA ASP A 184 5.09 16.12 3.92
C ASP A 184 6.37 15.38 3.50
N ASN A 185 6.39 14.05 3.50
CA ASN A 185 7.52 13.30 2.98
C ASN A 185 7.78 13.66 1.51
N ALA A 186 6.73 13.62 0.69
CA ALA A 186 6.85 13.93 -0.73
C ALA A 186 6.93 15.43 -1.03
N VAL A 187 6.07 16.25 -0.39
CA VAL A 187 5.94 17.67 -0.70
C VAL A 187 7.12 18.50 -0.18
N LYS A 188 7.68 18.12 0.97
CA LYS A 188 8.81 18.82 1.62
C LYS A 188 10.13 18.08 1.48
N ASN A 189 10.19 17.05 0.64
CA ASN A 189 11.39 16.21 0.43
C ASN A 189 11.98 15.68 1.75
N LYS A 190 11.12 15.14 2.61
CA LYS A 190 11.51 14.59 3.92
C LYS A 190 11.53 13.07 3.86
N PRO A 191 12.70 12.42 3.84
CA PRO A 191 12.80 10.97 3.87
C PRO A 191 12.13 10.38 5.11
N ILE A 192 11.64 9.14 4.98
CA ILE A 192 11.07 8.40 6.11
C ILE A 192 12.14 7.96 7.11
N GLY A 193 11.73 7.81 8.39
CA GLY A 193 12.62 7.34 9.44
C GLY A 193 12.88 5.84 9.38
N ILE A 194 11.85 5.04 9.08
CA ILE A 194 11.95 3.58 8.98
C ILE A 194 12.19 3.16 7.53
N SER A 195 13.41 2.80 7.21
CA SER A 195 13.78 2.30 5.89
C SER A 195 14.96 1.33 5.99
N VAL A 196 14.93 0.29 5.15
CA VAL A 196 16.04 -0.66 5.02
C VAL A 196 17.17 -0.10 4.13
N ASP A 197 16.79 0.71 3.13
CA ASP A 197 17.71 1.46 2.27
C ASP A 197 17.32 2.94 2.25
N ALA A 198 17.94 3.66 3.18
CA ALA A 198 17.68 5.06 3.38
C ALA A 198 17.99 5.92 2.15
N LYS A 199 19.01 5.55 1.37
CA LYS A 199 19.41 6.28 0.17
C LYS A 199 18.37 6.17 -0.93
N LYS A 200 17.84 4.99 -1.17
CA LYS A 200 16.79 4.78 -2.19
C LYS A 200 15.51 5.55 -1.86
N ASN A 201 15.11 5.56 -0.57
CA ASN A 201 13.97 6.37 -0.13
C ASN A 201 14.25 7.87 -0.33
N GLU A 202 15.43 8.35 0.04
CA GLU A 202 15.82 9.75 -0.14
C GLU A 202 15.82 10.16 -1.62
N GLU A 203 16.36 9.33 -2.50
CA GLU A 203 16.35 9.57 -3.95
C GLU A 203 14.91 9.69 -4.48
N LEU A 204 13.98 8.84 -4.01
CA LEU A 204 12.58 8.92 -4.39
C LEU A 204 11.93 10.24 -3.94
N VAL A 205 12.03 10.59 -2.65
CA VAL A 205 11.34 11.78 -2.11
C VAL A 205 11.97 13.09 -2.59
N ASN A 206 13.24 13.10 -2.97
CA ASN A 206 13.94 14.25 -3.55
C ASN A 206 13.65 14.44 -5.05
N GLY A 207 12.73 13.68 -5.60
CA GLY A 207 12.30 13.81 -6.99
C GLY A 207 13.08 12.92 -7.95
N GLY A 208 13.48 11.76 -7.52
CA GLY A 208 13.88 10.64 -8.38
C GLY A 208 12.68 10.26 -9.26
N LYS A 209 12.50 11.07 -10.31
CA LYS A 209 11.42 10.99 -11.30
C LYS A 209 11.73 9.91 -12.31
#